data_b26179bd0163b02c77e7a5f9d654ab71
#
_entry.id   b26179bd0163b02c77e7a5f9d654ab71
#
_cell.length_a   1.000
_cell.length_b   1.000
_cell.length_c   1.000
_cell.angle_alpha   90.00
_cell.angle_beta   90.00
_cell.angle_gamma   90.00
#
_symmetry.space_group_name_H-M   'P 1'
#
loop_
_entity.id
_entity.type
_entity.pdbx_description
1 polymer ?
#
loop_
_entity_poly.entity_id
_entity_poly.type
_entity_poly.pdbx_seq_one_letter_code
_entity_poly.pdbx_strand_id
1 'polypeptide(L)'
;VIAGHDADLLIIAPCCATSLGKMVHGIGDNPPMLVALTCIGAKTPMIVAPAMDKNMANSKIIKQNLKEVRKFATVLEPIMVEGKAKLPSKFRITAEACKVAGPNDLKKNKILVIGGGSSEEIDDVRVITNKSTGKMAKHLAEVAFNMGADVELWMGATTEVVGEWIDQQKFKSIEDLSKVVNNVLKSDQK
;
A
#
# COMPACT_ATOMS: atom_id res chain seq x y z
N VAL A 1 -8.22 23.87 -16.60
CA VAL A 1 -7.34 24.15 -15.45
C VAL A 1 -8.15 24.26 -14.16
N ILE A 2 -9.44 24.64 -14.21
CA ILE A 2 -10.35 24.75 -13.06
C ILE A 2 -10.37 23.45 -12.23
N ALA A 3 -10.42 22.28 -12.86
CA ALA A 3 -10.44 20.98 -12.19
C ALA A 3 -9.23 20.70 -11.26
N GLY A 4 -8.10 21.38 -11.45
CA GLY A 4 -6.92 21.19 -10.59
C GLY A 4 -6.94 22.00 -9.31
N HIS A 5 -7.78 23.04 -9.21
CA HIS A 5 -7.92 23.87 -8.01
C HIS A 5 -8.92 23.30 -7.01
N ASP A 6 -9.95 22.58 -7.49
CA ASP A 6 -11.06 22.08 -6.66
C ASP A 6 -10.92 20.59 -6.31
N ALA A 7 -9.81 19.96 -6.73
CA ALA A 7 -9.57 18.55 -6.45
C ALA A 7 -8.95 18.34 -5.06
N ASP A 8 -9.53 17.44 -4.26
CA ASP A 8 -8.96 17.00 -2.98
C ASP A 8 -7.83 15.99 -3.16
N LEU A 9 -7.79 15.30 -4.30
CA LEU A 9 -6.80 14.29 -4.65
C LEU A 9 -6.66 14.15 -6.16
N LEU A 10 -5.44 14.10 -6.68
CA LEU A 10 -5.16 13.71 -8.05
C LEU A 10 -4.52 12.32 -8.11
N ILE A 11 -5.10 11.41 -8.91
CA ILE A 11 -4.56 10.09 -9.16
C ILE A 11 -4.12 9.97 -10.61
N ILE A 12 -2.84 9.65 -10.84
CA ILE A 12 -2.28 9.38 -12.18
C ILE A 12 -1.95 7.89 -12.26
N ALA A 13 -2.87 7.11 -12.81
CA ALA A 13 -2.77 5.66 -12.92
C ALA A 13 -3.37 5.14 -14.24
N PRO A 14 -2.54 4.63 -15.18
CA PRO A 14 -1.09 4.49 -15.11
C PRO A 14 -0.33 5.80 -15.37
N CYS A 15 0.87 5.93 -14.81
CA CYS A 15 1.81 7.00 -15.12
C CYS A 15 2.98 6.44 -15.95
N CYS A 16 3.08 6.83 -17.22
CA CYS A 16 4.18 6.40 -18.07
C CYS A 16 5.46 7.23 -17.83
N ALA A 17 6.58 6.76 -18.35
CA ALA A 17 7.88 7.44 -18.25
C ALA A 17 7.83 8.89 -18.78
N THR A 18 7.09 9.11 -19.86
CA THR A 18 6.89 10.46 -20.43
C THR A 18 6.19 11.40 -19.45
N SER A 19 5.10 10.94 -18.84
CA SER A 19 4.36 11.74 -17.85
C SER A 19 5.21 12.04 -16.62
N LEU A 20 6.00 11.08 -16.13
CA LEU A 20 6.96 11.30 -15.05
C LEU A 20 7.96 12.42 -15.40
N GLY A 21 8.58 12.32 -16.58
CA GLY A 21 9.54 13.33 -17.04
C GLY A 21 8.91 14.72 -17.18
N LYS A 22 7.70 14.78 -17.75
CA LYS A 22 6.98 16.06 -17.91
C LYS A 22 6.65 16.72 -16.58
N MET A 23 6.16 15.97 -15.59
CA MET A 23 5.88 16.51 -14.25
C MET A 23 7.13 17.08 -13.59
N VAL A 24 8.25 16.35 -13.66
CA VAL A 24 9.52 16.78 -13.04
C VAL A 24 10.08 18.05 -13.68
N HIS A 25 9.91 18.18 -15.01
CA HIS A 25 10.46 19.32 -15.76
C HIS A 25 9.44 20.44 -16.04
N GLY A 26 8.22 20.37 -15.47
CA GLY A 26 7.21 21.42 -15.62
C GLY A 26 6.64 21.54 -17.04
N ILE A 27 6.59 20.43 -17.82
CA ILE A 27 6.12 20.44 -19.20
C ILE A 27 4.61 20.17 -19.23
N GLY A 28 3.82 21.19 -19.49
CA GLY A 28 2.35 21.16 -19.55
C GLY A 28 1.81 21.23 -21.00
N ASP A 29 2.26 20.34 -21.87
CA ASP A 29 1.91 20.35 -23.29
C ASP A 29 0.58 19.67 -23.64
N ASN A 30 -0.12 19.14 -22.64
CA ASN A 30 -1.41 18.49 -22.79
C ASN A 30 -2.27 18.66 -21.52
N PRO A 31 -3.61 18.51 -21.62
CA PRO A 31 -4.52 18.76 -20.51
C PRO A 31 -4.21 17.98 -19.22
N PRO A 32 -3.91 16.67 -19.25
CA PRO A 32 -3.53 15.93 -18.02
C PRO A 32 -2.30 16.51 -17.33
N MET A 33 -1.28 16.92 -18.07
CA MET A 33 -0.06 17.51 -17.50
C MET A 33 -0.30 18.92 -16.96
N LEU A 34 -1.13 19.72 -17.61
CA LEU A 34 -1.55 21.03 -17.07
C LEU A 34 -2.25 20.86 -15.71
N VAL A 35 -3.17 19.89 -15.60
CA VAL A 35 -3.85 19.60 -14.33
C VAL A 35 -2.81 19.14 -13.28
N ALA A 36 -1.91 18.22 -13.64
CA ALA A 36 -0.88 17.74 -12.73
C ALA A 36 0.01 18.88 -12.19
N LEU A 37 0.49 19.77 -13.07
CA LEU A 37 1.30 20.92 -12.67
C LEU A 37 0.53 21.91 -11.80
N THR A 38 -0.76 22.11 -12.08
CA THR A 38 -1.64 22.94 -11.23
C THR A 38 -1.76 22.34 -9.84
N CYS A 39 -2.01 21.01 -9.73
CA CYS A 39 -2.08 20.32 -8.45
C CYS A 39 -0.75 20.37 -7.68
N ILE A 40 0.39 20.25 -8.37
CA ILE A 40 1.71 20.42 -7.75
C ILE A 40 1.85 21.81 -7.13
N GLY A 41 1.49 22.85 -7.89
CA GLY A 41 1.54 24.23 -7.42
C GLY A 41 0.58 24.54 -6.27
N ALA A 42 -0.62 23.96 -6.31
CA ALA A 42 -1.63 24.07 -5.26
C ALA A 42 -1.33 23.20 -4.03
N LYS A 43 -0.32 22.30 -4.10
CA LYS A 43 -0.02 21.30 -3.07
C LYS A 43 -1.18 20.33 -2.82
N THR A 44 -2.02 20.11 -3.83
CA THR A 44 -3.06 19.08 -3.79
C THR A 44 -2.42 17.70 -3.60
N PRO A 45 -2.90 16.87 -2.70
CA PRO A 45 -2.42 15.49 -2.56
C PRO A 45 -2.44 14.74 -3.89
N MET A 46 -1.38 13.98 -4.17
CA MET A 46 -1.26 13.26 -5.45
C MET A 46 -0.81 11.82 -5.23
N ILE A 47 -1.39 10.91 -6.01
CA ILE A 47 -0.95 9.51 -6.12
C ILE A 47 -0.50 9.25 -7.55
N VAL A 48 0.70 8.71 -7.70
CA VAL A 48 1.28 8.37 -8.99
C VAL A 48 1.59 6.87 -9.00
N ALA A 49 1.00 6.15 -9.95
CA ALA A 49 1.21 4.72 -10.14
C ALA A 49 2.01 4.46 -11.44
N PRO A 50 3.33 4.32 -11.38
CA PRO A 50 4.16 4.11 -12.56
C PRO A 50 3.86 2.75 -13.21
N ALA A 51 3.80 2.75 -14.55
CA ALA A 51 3.70 1.55 -15.36
C ALA A 51 4.50 1.71 -16.65
N MET A 52 5.48 0.83 -16.86
CA MET A 52 6.41 0.90 -18.00
C MET A 52 7.20 -0.39 -18.18
N ASP A 53 7.96 -0.49 -19.25
CA ASP A 53 8.91 -1.59 -19.46
C ASP A 53 9.98 -1.63 -18.35
N LYS A 54 10.45 -2.84 -18.00
CA LYS A 54 11.48 -3.06 -16.97
C LYS A 54 12.77 -2.30 -17.25
N ASN A 55 13.23 -2.26 -18.51
CA ASN A 55 14.46 -1.58 -18.86
C ASN A 55 14.34 -0.07 -18.69
N MET A 56 13.16 0.50 -19.03
CA MET A 56 12.86 1.90 -18.76
C MET A 56 12.85 2.19 -17.27
N ALA A 57 12.15 1.38 -16.48
CA ALA A 57 12.05 1.52 -15.02
C ALA A 57 13.44 1.45 -14.34
N ASN A 58 14.35 0.62 -14.89
CA ASN A 58 15.71 0.47 -14.37
C ASN A 58 16.69 1.57 -14.79
N SER A 59 16.33 2.43 -15.74
CA SER A 59 17.22 3.51 -16.19
C SER A 59 17.48 4.51 -15.06
N LYS A 60 18.72 5.06 -15.03
CA LYS A 60 19.10 6.08 -14.04
C LYS A 60 18.21 7.31 -14.10
N ILE A 61 17.78 7.70 -15.32
CA ILE A 61 16.91 8.86 -15.56
C ILE A 61 15.55 8.66 -14.89
N ILE A 62 14.91 7.51 -15.12
CA ILE A 62 13.59 7.23 -14.53
C ILE A 62 13.67 7.10 -13.02
N LYS A 63 14.73 6.46 -12.49
CA LYS A 63 14.94 6.40 -11.02
C LYS A 63 15.10 7.80 -10.41
N GLN A 64 15.81 8.69 -11.09
CA GLN A 64 15.94 10.08 -10.65
C GLN A 64 14.59 10.81 -10.72
N ASN A 65 13.84 10.68 -11.80
CA ASN A 65 12.51 11.29 -11.92
C ASN A 65 11.55 10.77 -10.83
N LEU A 66 11.55 9.49 -10.53
CA LEU A 66 10.77 8.92 -9.42
C LEU A 66 11.15 9.52 -8.07
N LYS A 67 12.46 9.72 -7.83
CA LYS A 67 12.95 10.38 -6.61
C LYS A 67 12.42 11.82 -6.49
N GLU A 68 12.39 12.56 -7.59
CA GLU A 68 11.85 13.93 -7.61
C GLU A 68 10.34 13.92 -7.40
N VAL A 69 9.59 13.02 -8.07
CA VAL A 69 8.14 12.91 -7.91
C VAL A 69 7.74 12.57 -6.48
N ARG A 70 8.52 11.74 -5.76
CA ARG A 70 8.27 11.42 -4.34
C ARG A 70 8.32 12.63 -3.39
N LYS A 71 8.87 13.75 -3.81
CA LYS A 71 8.88 14.98 -2.99
C LYS A 71 7.51 15.65 -2.92
N PHE A 72 6.63 15.40 -3.89
CA PHE A 72 5.31 16.06 -3.97
C PHE A 72 4.15 15.09 -4.19
N ALA A 73 4.38 13.80 -4.40
CA ALA A 73 3.35 12.78 -4.63
C ALA A 73 3.68 11.46 -3.92
N THR A 74 2.64 10.75 -3.53
CA THR A 74 2.75 9.33 -3.11
C THR A 74 2.95 8.48 -4.35
N VAL A 75 4.11 7.83 -4.47
CA VAL A 75 4.42 6.94 -5.60
C VAL A 75 4.15 5.50 -5.20
N LEU A 76 3.22 4.84 -5.89
CA LEU A 76 2.95 3.42 -5.69
C LEU A 76 4.00 2.58 -6.42
N GLU A 77 4.62 1.65 -5.72
CA GLU A 77 5.57 0.74 -6.35
C GLU A 77 4.84 -0.18 -7.35
N PRO A 78 5.36 -0.30 -8.58
CA PRO A 78 4.75 -1.18 -9.56
C PRO A 78 4.96 -2.66 -9.21
N ILE A 79 4.02 -3.50 -9.62
CA ILE A 79 4.15 -4.95 -9.49
C ILE A 79 5.01 -5.47 -10.65
N MET A 80 6.10 -6.15 -10.35
CA MET A 80 6.99 -6.71 -11.37
C MET A 80 6.46 -8.07 -11.84
N VAL A 81 5.88 -8.13 -13.04
CA VAL A 81 5.33 -9.36 -13.65
C VAL A 81 5.85 -9.49 -15.07
N GLU A 82 6.41 -10.65 -15.41
CA GLU A 82 6.90 -10.98 -16.77
C GLU A 82 7.83 -9.90 -17.37
N GLY A 83 8.72 -9.35 -16.57
CA GLY A 83 9.65 -8.31 -17.04
C GLY A 83 9.03 -6.94 -17.32
N LYS A 84 7.83 -6.69 -16.83
CA LYS A 84 7.16 -5.39 -16.92
C LYS A 84 6.82 -4.86 -15.54
N ALA A 85 6.97 -3.56 -15.35
CA ALA A 85 6.46 -2.82 -14.21
C ALA A 85 4.98 -2.53 -14.45
N LYS A 86 4.11 -3.43 -13.98
CA LYS A 86 2.65 -3.34 -14.15
C LYS A 86 2.03 -2.43 -13.09
N LEU A 87 0.88 -1.88 -13.42
CA LEU A 87 0.07 -1.10 -12.51
C LEU A 87 -0.30 -1.93 -11.27
N PRO A 88 -0.21 -1.37 -10.06
CA PRO A 88 -0.75 -1.99 -8.86
C PRO A 88 -2.24 -2.32 -8.99
N SER A 89 -2.74 -3.25 -8.18
CA SER A 89 -4.15 -3.61 -8.22
C SER A 89 -5.05 -2.40 -7.94
N LYS A 90 -6.25 -2.41 -8.49
CA LYS A 90 -7.24 -1.36 -8.19
C LYS A 90 -7.49 -1.20 -6.70
N PHE A 91 -7.47 -2.30 -5.95
CA PHE A 91 -7.65 -2.29 -4.49
C PHE A 91 -6.51 -1.55 -3.79
N ARG A 92 -5.25 -1.77 -4.22
CA ARG A 92 -4.09 -1.02 -3.70
C ARG A 92 -4.23 0.47 -3.96
N ILE A 93 -4.60 0.86 -5.18
CA ILE A 93 -4.78 2.28 -5.54
C ILE A 93 -5.88 2.91 -4.70
N THR A 94 -7.02 2.21 -4.53
CA THR A 94 -8.13 2.69 -3.71
C THR A 94 -7.74 2.82 -2.24
N ALA A 95 -7.05 1.83 -1.67
CA ALA A 95 -6.60 1.88 -0.28
C ALA A 95 -5.67 3.06 -0.02
N GLU A 96 -4.71 3.32 -0.91
CA GLU A 96 -3.85 4.49 -0.79
C GLU A 96 -4.62 5.81 -0.98
N ALA A 97 -5.60 5.84 -1.89
CA ALA A 97 -6.45 7.02 -2.05
C ALA A 97 -7.23 7.34 -0.76
N CYS A 98 -7.82 6.33 -0.12
CA CYS A 98 -8.47 6.47 1.17
C CYS A 98 -7.50 6.96 2.26
N LYS A 99 -6.28 6.41 2.29
CA LYS A 99 -5.24 6.81 3.24
C LYS A 99 -4.76 8.24 3.02
N VAL A 100 -4.65 8.69 1.77
CA VAL A 100 -4.15 10.05 1.44
C VAL A 100 -5.23 11.11 1.60
N ALA A 101 -6.47 10.85 1.16
CA ALA A 101 -7.58 11.80 1.16
C ALA A 101 -8.60 11.59 2.28
N GLY A 102 -8.49 10.50 3.04
CA GLY A 102 -9.42 10.18 4.13
C GLY A 102 -9.21 11.04 5.38
N PRO A 103 -10.05 10.84 6.41
CA PRO A 103 -10.03 11.62 7.64
C PRO A 103 -8.73 11.50 8.42
N ASN A 104 -7.96 10.44 8.19
CA ASN A 104 -6.66 10.21 8.84
C ASN A 104 -6.71 10.21 10.37
N ASP A 105 -7.85 9.81 10.97
CA ASP A 105 -8.06 9.81 12.42
C ASP A 105 -7.08 8.90 13.17
N LEU A 106 -6.57 7.87 12.49
CA LEU A 106 -5.59 6.93 13.03
C LEU A 106 -4.16 7.20 12.56
N LYS A 107 -3.92 8.34 11.91
CA LYS A 107 -2.56 8.75 11.51
C LYS A 107 -1.66 8.85 12.74
N LYS A 108 -0.49 8.23 12.69
CA LYS A 108 0.47 8.06 13.80
C LYS A 108 0.18 6.88 14.75
N ASN A 109 -0.94 6.18 14.61
CA ASN A 109 -1.19 4.98 15.38
C ASN A 109 -0.57 3.77 14.67
N LYS A 110 0.13 2.94 15.43
CA LYS A 110 0.51 1.59 15.02
C LYS A 110 -0.55 0.63 15.53
N ILE A 111 -1.12 -0.15 14.62
CA ILE A 111 -2.21 -1.07 14.97
C ILE A 111 -1.79 -2.47 14.56
N LEU A 112 -1.68 -3.35 15.55
CA LEU A 112 -1.51 -4.77 15.34
C LEU A 112 -2.88 -5.44 15.40
N VAL A 113 -3.27 -6.11 14.33
CA VAL A 113 -4.48 -6.94 14.28
C VAL A 113 -4.06 -8.40 14.27
N ILE A 114 -4.61 -9.19 15.19
CA ILE A 114 -4.36 -10.63 15.27
C ILE A 114 -5.68 -11.35 15.02
N GLY A 115 -5.70 -12.29 14.08
CA GLY A 115 -6.91 -13.04 13.75
C GLY A 115 -6.68 -14.31 12.97
N GLY A 116 -7.78 -14.91 12.50
CA GLY A 116 -7.75 -16.27 11.95
C GLY A 116 -7.83 -17.33 13.04
N GLY A 117 -7.67 -18.60 12.68
CA GLY A 117 -7.68 -19.73 13.58
C GLY A 117 -6.27 -20.22 13.89
N SER A 118 -6.03 -20.69 15.11
CA SER A 118 -4.87 -21.55 15.36
C SER A 118 -5.14 -22.98 14.85
N SER A 119 -4.10 -23.71 14.56
CA SER A 119 -4.14 -25.10 14.17
C SER A 119 -3.11 -25.87 15.01
N GLU A 120 -3.61 -26.68 15.94
CA GLU A 120 -2.78 -27.45 16.86
C GLU A 120 -2.65 -28.89 16.37
N GLU A 121 -1.44 -29.39 16.29
CA GLU A 121 -1.16 -30.76 15.84
C GLU A 121 -1.55 -31.78 16.92
N ILE A 122 -2.35 -32.79 16.53
CA ILE A 122 -2.62 -33.95 17.38
C ILE A 122 -1.56 -35.01 17.09
N ASP A 123 -1.26 -35.21 15.80
CA ASP A 123 -0.24 -36.11 15.25
C ASP A 123 0.19 -35.57 13.86
N ASP A 124 1.06 -36.32 13.18
CA ASP A 124 1.59 -35.95 11.85
C ASP A 124 0.53 -35.73 10.76
N VAL A 125 -0.71 -36.16 10.98
CA VAL A 125 -1.80 -36.16 9.99
C VAL A 125 -2.99 -35.30 10.41
N ARG A 126 -3.27 -35.23 11.72
CA ARG A 126 -4.49 -34.61 12.27
C ARG A 126 -4.19 -33.35 13.05
N VAL A 127 -5.07 -32.37 12.91
CA VAL A 127 -5.01 -31.11 13.63
C VAL A 127 -6.35 -30.78 14.28
N ILE A 128 -6.32 -30.05 15.39
CA ILE A 128 -7.49 -29.35 15.94
C ILE A 128 -7.41 -27.89 15.53
N THR A 129 -8.46 -27.38 14.90
CA THR A 129 -8.57 -25.99 14.51
C THR A 129 -10.01 -25.50 14.67
N ASN A 130 -10.19 -24.21 14.78
CA ASN A 130 -11.53 -23.60 14.73
C ASN A 130 -11.90 -23.22 13.27
N LYS A 131 -13.19 -22.96 13.04
CA LYS A 131 -13.72 -22.57 11.73
C LYS A 131 -13.58 -21.07 11.43
N SER A 132 -12.63 -20.38 12.04
CA SER A 132 -12.41 -18.96 11.79
C SER A 132 -11.86 -18.76 10.38
N THR A 133 -12.51 -17.90 9.61
CA THR A 133 -12.06 -17.53 8.24
C THR A 133 -11.03 -16.41 8.22
N GLY A 134 -10.84 -15.70 9.33
CA GLY A 134 -9.99 -14.49 9.39
C GLY A 134 -10.63 -13.22 8.80
N LYS A 135 -11.86 -13.31 8.29
CA LYS A 135 -12.54 -12.20 7.59
C LYS A 135 -12.62 -10.91 8.42
N MET A 136 -12.96 -11.03 9.71
CA MET A 136 -13.06 -9.86 10.60
C MET A 136 -11.70 -9.16 10.75
N ALA A 137 -10.65 -9.93 11.01
CA ALA A 137 -9.29 -9.36 11.16
C ALA A 137 -8.82 -8.64 9.88
N LYS A 138 -9.07 -9.25 8.72
CA LYS A 138 -8.81 -8.62 7.42
C LYS A 138 -9.51 -7.27 7.31
N HIS A 139 -10.83 -7.22 7.54
CA HIS A 139 -11.59 -5.96 7.42
C HIS A 139 -11.15 -4.90 8.42
N LEU A 140 -10.85 -5.28 9.66
CA LEU A 140 -10.33 -4.34 10.65
C LEU A 140 -8.99 -3.74 10.21
N ALA A 141 -8.09 -4.58 9.71
CA ALA A 141 -6.80 -4.12 9.20
C ALA A 141 -6.96 -3.18 7.98
N GLU A 142 -7.83 -3.53 7.03
CA GLU A 142 -8.12 -2.69 5.86
C GLU A 142 -8.73 -1.34 6.25
N VAL A 143 -9.68 -1.32 7.18
CA VAL A 143 -10.30 -0.08 7.66
C VAL A 143 -9.28 0.78 8.42
N ALA A 144 -8.50 0.19 9.31
CA ALA A 144 -7.46 0.91 10.05
C ALA A 144 -6.43 1.54 9.09
N PHE A 145 -6.00 0.80 8.06
CA PHE A 145 -5.11 1.31 7.01
C PHE A 145 -5.74 2.49 6.25
N ASN A 146 -7.01 2.37 5.85
CA ASN A 146 -7.73 3.44 5.14
C ASN A 146 -7.91 4.70 6.01
N MET A 147 -7.92 4.55 7.34
CA MET A 147 -7.97 5.67 8.30
C MET A 147 -6.57 6.23 8.63
N GLY A 148 -5.55 5.77 7.93
CA GLY A 148 -4.19 6.32 8.00
C GLY A 148 -3.24 5.62 8.96
N ALA A 149 -3.66 4.56 9.66
CA ALA A 149 -2.81 3.83 10.58
C ALA A 149 -1.63 3.11 9.86
N ASP A 150 -0.57 2.88 10.63
CA ASP A 150 0.47 1.90 10.31
C ASP A 150 0.00 0.54 10.83
N VAL A 151 -0.31 -0.39 9.92
CA VAL A 151 -1.02 -1.62 10.25
C VAL A 151 -0.16 -2.84 10.00
N GLU A 152 -0.04 -3.68 11.00
CA GLU A 152 0.50 -5.03 10.91
C GLU A 152 -0.61 -6.05 11.20
N LEU A 153 -0.73 -7.09 10.36
CA LEU A 153 -1.75 -8.12 10.47
C LEU A 153 -1.11 -9.49 10.64
N TRP A 154 -1.41 -10.15 11.77
CA TRP A 154 -0.99 -11.52 12.01
C TRP A 154 -2.16 -12.47 11.82
N MET A 155 -2.01 -13.37 10.85
CA MET A 155 -3.08 -14.28 10.45
C MET A 155 -2.69 -15.72 10.73
N GLY A 156 -3.54 -16.39 11.48
CA GLY A 156 -3.52 -17.85 11.60
C GLY A 156 -4.11 -18.53 10.35
N ALA A 157 -4.67 -19.71 10.51
CA ALA A 157 -5.37 -20.42 9.43
C ALA A 157 -6.52 -19.52 8.89
N THR A 158 -6.50 -19.24 7.59
CA THR A 158 -7.45 -18.34 6.94
C THR A 158 -7.68 -18.72 5.49
N THR A 159 -8.89 -18.45 5.00
CA THR A 159 -9.24 -18.51 3.57
C THR A 159 -9.21 -17.13 2.91
N GLU A 160 -9.02 -16.07 3.69
CA GLU A 160 -9.04 -14.70 3.19
C GLU A 160 -7.71 -14.31 2.54
N VAL A 161 -7.80 -13.67 1.39
CA VAL A 161 -6.66 -13.01 0.75
C VAL A 161 -6.61 -11.57 1.22
N VAL A 162 -5.53 -11.20 1.86
CA VAL A 162 -5.27 -9.83 2.35
C VAL A 162 -4.44 -9.10 1.32
N GLY A 163 -4.67 -7.79 1.17
CA GLY A 163 -3.92 -6.97 0.23
C GLY A 163 -2.43 -6.87 0.60
N GLU A 164 -1.58 -6.88 -0.41
CA GLU A 164 -0.11 -6.81 -0.30
C GLU A 164 0.42 -5.51 0.35
N TRP A 165 -0.44 -4.52 0.52
CA TRP A 165 -0.10 -3.22 1.14
C TRP A 165 -0.21 -3.20 2.66
N ILE A 166 -0.67 -4.28 3.26
CA ILE A 166 -0.68 -4.47 4.71
C ILE A 166 0.42 -5.45 5.05
N ASP A 167 1.30 -5.09 5.97
CA ASP A 167 2.35 -5.98 6.44
C ASP A 167 1.72 -7.18 7.15
N GLN A 168 2.10 -8.38 6.72
CA GLN A 168 1.47 -9.61 7.16
C GLN A 168 2.49 -10.57 7.74
N GLN A 169 2.12 -11.18 8.86
CA GLN A 169 2.79 -12.35 9.40
C GLN A 169 1.81 -13.50 9.55
N LYS A 170 2.31 -14.72 9.41
CA LYS A 170 1.51 -15.94 9.58
C LYS A 170 1.96 -16.69 10.82
N PHE A 171 1.00 -17.23 11.54
CA PHE A 171 1.24 -18.19 12.61
C PHE A 171 0.41 -19.45 12.39
N LYS A 172 0.83 -20.59 12.92
CA LYS A 172 0.10 -21.85 12.81
C LYS A 172 -0.53 -22.21 14.14
N SER A 173 0.26 -22.23 15.20
CA SER A 173 -0.14 -22.63 16.52
C SER A 173 -0.17 -21.47 17.52
N ILE A 174 -0.76 -21.70 18.68
CA ILE A 174 -0.71 -20.75 19.81
C ILE A 174 0.75 -20.54 20.27
N GLU A 175 1.58 -21.59 20.17
CA GLU A 175 3.00 -21.48 20.50
C GLU A 175 3.73 -20.52 19.55
N ASP A 176 3.47 -20.63 18.25
CA ASP A 176 4.03 -19.70 17.24
C ASP A 176 3.61 -18.28 17.54
N LEU A 177 2.32 -18.05 17.78
CA LEU A 177 1.79 -16.73 18.13
C LEU A 177 2.47 -16.17 19.38
N SER A 178 2.63 -16.99 20.42
CA SER A 178 3.29 -16.58 21.66
C SER A 178 4.75 -16.17 21.44
N LYS A 179 5.49 -16.90 20.58
CA LYS A 179 6.86 -16.52 20.22
C LYS A 179 6.92 -15.15 19.54
N VAL A 180 6.02 -14.90 18.61
CA VAL A 180 5.98 -13.63 17.87
C VAL A 180 5.59 -12.48 18.80
N VAL A 181 4.55 -12.63 19.63
CA VAL A 181 4.14 -11.64 20.65
C VAL A 181 5.29 -11.30 21.58
N ASN A 182 5.97 -12.29 22.12
CA ASN A 182 7.09 -12.08 23.03
C ASN A 182 8.26 -11.33 22.38
N ASN A 183 8.49 -11.52 21.08
CA ASN A 183 9.53 -10.80 20.35
C ASN A 183 9.18 -9.31 20.20
N VAL A 184 7.92 -8.97 19.93
CA VAL A 184 7.45 -7.57 19.83
C VAL A 184 7.56 -6.89 21.20
N LEU A 185 7.06 -7.52 22.27
CA LEU A 185 7.12 -6.94 23.62
C LEU A 185 8.55 -6.67 24.10
N LYS A 186 9.53 -7.50 23.67
CA LYS A 186 10.95 -7.27 23.97
C LYS A 186 11.58 -6.16 23.12
N SER A 187 11.07 -5.88 21.93
CA SER A 187 11.57 -4.81 21.07
C SER A 187 11.12 -3.42 21.53
N ASP A 188 9.96 -3.33 22.15
CA ASP A 188 9.40 -2.07 22.67
C ASP A 188 9.98 -1.66 24.05
N GLN A 189 10.81 -2.50 24.66
CA GLN A 189 11.49 -2.22 25.94
C GLN A 189 12.91 -1.64 25.77
N LYS A 190 13.33 -1.35 24.54
CA LYS A 190 14.61 -0.70 24.22
C LYS A 190 14.36 0.69 23.63
#